data_59a3c4c63499cc9b2fb9697d0d3e4689
#
_entry.id   59a3c4c63499cc9b2fb9697d0d3e4689
#
_cell.length_a   1.000
_cell.length_b   1.000
_cell.length_c   1.000
_cell.angle_alpha   90.00
_cell.angle_beta   90.00
_cell.angle_gamma   90.00
#
_symmetry.space_group_name_H-M   'P 1'
#
loop_
_entity.id
_entity.type
_entity.pdbx_description
1 polymer ?
#
loop_
_entity_poly.entity_id
_entity_poly.type
_entity_poly.pdbx_seq_one_letter_code
_entity_poly.pdbx_strand_id
1 'polypeptide(L)'
;DLMIKDGGTIGVASANDAMTISSAGSVTFKDDILIKDGGTIGVASAATAITIASSGIVTFVDDIIIKDAGTIGSASDTDAISISSGGVINISATTANTGTGDGALTVAGGMGVAADVSIGDDLRLISDSAILSFGANSEITLTHVHDVGLALKHSATADDKPVILTLQTGETDIAANDVIGAINFQAPDEGTGTDAILVAAGIEAVSEGDFAADNNA
;
A
#
# COMPACT_ATOMS: atom_id res chain seq x y z
N ASP A 1 1.47 -54.21 26.07
CA ASP A 1 0.66 -53.04 25.71
C ASP A 1 0.05 -52.44 27.00
N LEU A 2 0.06 -51.13 27.17
CA LEU A 2 -0.65 -50.46 28.25
C LEU A 2 -2.00 -49.99 27.68
N MET A 3 -3.10 -50.51 28.21
CA MET A 3 -4.44 -50.06 27.86
C MET A 3 -4.98 -49.18 28.98
N ILE A 4 -5.39 -48.00 28.62
CA ILE A 4 -6.08 -47.05 29.51
C ILE A 4 -7.58 -47.18 29.24
N LYS A 5 -8.41 -47.32 30.26
CA LYS A 5 -9.86 -47.40 30.11
C LYS A 5 -10.42 -46.10 29.52
N ASP A 6 -11.61 -46.13 28.95
CA ASP A 6 -12.31 -44.94 28.45
C ASP A 6 -12.40 -43.87 29.52
N GLY A 7 -11.99 -42.65 29.18
CA GLY A 7 -11.87 -41.53 30.13
C GLY A 7 -10.75 -41.70 31.17
N GLY A 8 -9.82 -42.61 30.92
CA GLY A 8 -8.68 -42.83 31.81
C GLY A 8 -7.64 -41.73 31.71
N THR A 9 -6.81 -41.62 32.75
CA THR A 9 -5.80 -40.59 32.91
C THR A 9 -4.41 -41.15 33.13
N ILE A 10 -3.40 -40.39 32.77
CA ILE A 10 -1.98 -40.64 33.08
C ILE A 10 -1.44 -39.41 33.80
N GLY A 11 -0.75 -39.60 34.90
CA GLY A 11 -0.19 -38.51 35.68
C GLY A 11 0.72 -38.98 36.80
N VAL A 12 1.09 -38.06 37.68
CA VAL A 12 1.84 -38.33 38.90
C VAL A 12 0.92 -38.24 40.12
N ALA A 13 1.36 -38.60 41.30
CA ALA A 13 0.51 -38.67 42.51
C ALA A 13 -0.15 -37.31 42.84
N SER A 14 0.49 -36.18 42.53
CA SER A 14 -0.04 -34.84 42.75
C SER A 14 -0.81 -34.24 41.55
N ALA A 15 -0.75 -34.90 40.38
CA ALA A 15 -1.45 -34.45 39.16
C ALA A 15 -1.78 -35.72 38.33
N ASN A 16 -2.77 -36.48 38.78
CA ASN A 16 -3.13 -37.78 38.22
C ASN A 16 -3.87 -37.68 36.86
N ASP A 17 -4.17 -36.49 36.41
CA ASP A 17 -4.91 -36.15 35.20
C ASP A 17 -4.09 -35.28 34.22
N ALA A 18 -2.73 -35.36 34.31
CA ALA A 18 -1.84 -34.61 33.42
C ALA A 18 -2.13 -34.89 31.94
N MET A 19 -2.58 -36.11 31.63
CA MET A 19 -3.07 -36.51 30.31
C MET A 19 -4.34 -37.33 30.44
N THR A 20 -5.37 -37.00 29.68
CA THR A 20 -6.64 -37.73 29.65
C THR A 20 -6.87 -38.30 28.25
N ILE A 21 -7.33 -39.56 28.15
CA ILE A 21 -7.71 -40.20 26.88
C ILE A 21 -9.23 -40.39 26.92
N SER A 22 -9.96 -39.74 26.01
CA SER A 22 -11.41 -39.92 25.88
C SER A 22 -11.78 -41.26 25.26
N SER A 23 -13.05 -41.67 25.36
CA SER A 23 -13.58 -42.85 24.69
C SER A 23 -13.47 -42.77 23.15
N ALA A 24 -13.39 -41.57 22.58
CA ALA A 24 -13.18 -41.37 21.15
C ALA A 24 -11.69 -41.37 20.74
N GLY A 25 -10.77 -41.61 21.69
CA GLY A 25 -9.32 -41.66 21.42
C GLY A 25 -8.64 -40.29 21.39
N SER A 26 -9.35 -39.18 21.71
CA SER A 26 -8.70 -37.86 21.82
C SER A 26 -7.84 -37.79 23.07
N VAL A 27 -6.63 -37.26 22.95
CA VAL A 27 -5.69 -37.02 24.04
C VAL A 27 -5.75 -35.53 24.43
N THR A 28 -6.01 -35.26 25.69
CA THR A 28 -5.98 -33.92 26.27
C THR A 28 -4.85 -33.84 27.29
N PHE A 29 -4.01 -32.84 27.17
CA PHE A 29 -3.03 -32.44 28.17
C PHE A 29 -3.64 -31.34 29.05
N LYS A 30 -3.52 -31.47 30.36
CA LYS A 30 -4.13 -30.56 31.33
C LYS A 30 -3.46 -29.20 31.30
N ASP A 31 -2.15 -29.20 31.13
CA ASP A 31 -1.29 -28.01 31.10
C ASP A 31 -0.60 -27.92 29.73
N ASP A 32 0.69 -27.62 29.70
CA ASP A 32 1.46 -27.39 28.48
C ASP A 32 1.94 -28.68 27.77
N ILE A 33 2.14 -28.60 26.47
CA ILE A 33 2.91 -29.60 25.70
C ILE A 33 4.29 -28.99 25.42
N LEU A 34 5.32 -29.54 26.05
CA LEU A 34 6.70 -29.16 25.81
C LEU A 34 7.29 -29.93 24.65
N ILE A 35 7.58 -29.28 23.55
CA ILE A 35 8.30 -29.87 22.42
C ILE A 35 9.78 -29.56 22.62
N LYS A 36 10.65 -30.59 22.51
CA LYS A 36 12.10 -30.39 22.63
C LYS A 36 12.62 -29.43 21.57
N ASP A 37 13.78 -28.81 21.84
CA ASP A 37 14.46 -27.96 20.88
C ASP A 37 14.62 -28.62 19.51
N GLY A 38 14.17 -27.94 18.45
CA GLY A 38 14.12 -28.48 17.10
C GLY A 38 13.00 -29.51 16.87
N GLY A 39 12.05 -29.61 17.81
CA GLY A 39 10.89 -30.52 17.66
C GLY A 39 9.87 -29.96 16.67
N THR A 40 8.97 -30.87 16.23
CA THR A 40 7.99 -30.60 15.17
C THR A 40 6.59 -31.04 15.60
N ILE A 41 5.57 -30.39 15.00
CA ILE A 41 4.17 -30.80 15.08
C ILE A 41 3.68 -30.99 13.64
N GLY A 42 3.05 -32.13 13.37
CA GLY A 42 2.58 -32.44 12.03
C GLY A 42 1.61 -33.62 12.02
N VAL A 43 1.24 -34.03 10.82
CA VAL A 43 0.46 -35.24 10.54
C VAL A 43 1.38 -36.35 9.96
N ALA A 44 0.90 -37.57 9.86
CA ALA A 44 1.73 -38.72 9.41
C ALA A 44 2.41 -38.49 8.05
N SER A 45 1.76 -37.77 7.12
CA SER A 45 2.28 -37.44 5.80
C SER A 45 3.11 -36.13 5.76
N ALA A 46 3.06 -35.28 6.80
CA ALA A 46 3.75 -34.03 6.92
C ALA A 46 4.16 -33.78 8.39
N ALA A 47 5.10 -34.59 8.87
CA ALA A 47 5.53 -34.60 10.27
C ALA A 47 6.17 -33.28 10.71
N THR A 48 6.62 -32.43 9.77
CA THR A 48 7.32 -31.20 10.01
C THR A 48 6.46 -29.96 9.66
N ALA A 49 5.12 -30.06 9.60
CA ALA A 49 4.25 -28.96 9.23
C ALA A 49 4.50 -27.69 10.05
N ILE A 50 4.81 -27.88 11.34
CA ILE A 50 5.25 -26.80 12.23
C ILE A 50 6.56 -27.23 12.90
N THR A 51 7.59 -26.39 12.82
CA THR A 51 8.86 -26.60 13.51
C THR A 51 9.08 -25.48 14.53
N ILE A 52 9.47 -25.84 15.75
CA ILE A 52 9.83 -24.88 16.81
C ILE A 52 11.33 -25.00 17.05
N ALA A 53 12.08 -23.96 16.64
CA ALA A 53 13.52 -23.90 16.87
C ALA A 53 13.86 -23.69 18.35
N SER A 54 15.09 -24.01 18.75
CA SER A 54 15.59 -23.73 20.12
C SER A 54 15.59 -22.24 20.48
N SER A 55 15.58 -21.34 19.49
CA SER A 55 15.41 -19.89 19.65
C SER A 55 13.95 -19.45 19.92
N GLY A 56 12.99 -20.38 19.89
CA GLY A 56 11.56 -20.10 19.98
C GLY A 56 10.91 -19.64 18.66
N ILE A 57 11.66 -19.61 17.55
CA ILE A 57 11.08 -19.30 16.23
C ILE A 57 10.18 -20.46 15.78
N VAL A 58 8.95 -20.13 15.39
CA VAL A 58 7.98 -21.06 14.79
C VAL A 58 8.01 -20.92 13.28
N THR A 59 8.25 -22.03 12.58
CA THR A 59 8.22 -22.10 11.11
C THR A 59 7.06 -22.97 10.67
N PHE A 60 6.23 -22.46 9.77
CA PHE A 60 5.24 -23.22 9.01
C PHE A 60 5.88 -23.63 7.68
N VAL A 61 5.81 -24.90 7.30
CA VAL A 61 6.48 -25.41 6.08
C VAL A 61 5.73 -24.95 4.82
N ASP A 62 4.40 -24.87 4.92
CA ASP A 62 3.52 -24.40 3.85
C ASP A 62 2.87 -23.06 4.23
N ASP A 63 1.65 -22.84 3.82
CA ASP A 63 0.90 -21.59 3.99
C ASP A 63 0.36 -21.40 5.41
N ILE A 64 0.14 -20.15 5.79
CA ILE A 64 -0.71 -19.77 6.92
C ILE A 64 -2.02 -19.24 6.36
N ILE A 65 -3.11 -19.98 6.56
CA ILE A 65 -4.45 -19.56 6.15
C ILE A 65 -5.11 -18.85 7.34
N ILE A 66 -5.40 -17.58 7.17
CA ILE A 66 -6.19 -16.78 8.12
C ILE A 66 -7.66 -16.94 7.72
N LYS A 67 -8.53 -17.26 8.67
CA LYS A 67 -9.97 -17.38 8.41
C LYS A 67 -10.55 -16.11 7.84
N ASP A 68 -11.69 -16.19 7.16
CA ASP A 68 -12.44 -15.02 6.68
C ASP A 68 -12.67 -14.01 7.80
N ALA A 69 -12.42 -12.74 7.53
CA ALA A 69 -12.42 -11.65 8.51
C ALA A 69 -11.41 -11.86 9.67
N GLY A 70 -10.35 -12.63 9.43
CA GLY A 70 -9.26 -12.80 10.39
C GLY A 70 -8.27 -11.66 10.37
N THR A 71 -7.44 -11.56 11.43
CA THR A 71 -6.48 -10.46 11.64
C THR A 71 -5.09 -10.99 11.98
N ILE A 72 -4.08 -10.13 11.74
CA ILE A 72 -2.69 -10.32 12.16
C ILE A 72 -2.28 -9.05 12.92
N GLY A 73 -1.73 -9.21 14.10
CA GLY A 73 -1.36 -8.06 14.93
C GLY A 73 -0.30 -8.38 15.96
N SER A 74 -0.04 -7.41 16.83
CA SER A 74 0.81 -7.53 18.01
C SER A 74 -0.03 -7.77 19.26
N ALA A 75 0.60 -8.00 20.41
CA ALA A 75 -0.11 -8.20 21.68
C ALA A 75 -0.96 -6.99 22.11
N SER A 76 -0.55 -5.78 21.71
CA SER A 76 -1.25 -4.52 22.04
C SER A 76 -2.16 -4.01 20.91
N ASP A 77 -2.04 -4.56 19.72
CA ASP A 77 -2.81 -4.20 18.53
C ASP A 77 -3.04 -5.48 17.70
N THR A 78 -4.13 -6.16 18.01
CA THR A 78 -4.39 -7.51 17.49
C THR A 78 -4.94 -7.54 16.06
N ASP A 79 -5.29 -6.39 15.49
CA ASP A 79 -5.92 -6.21 14.19
C ASP A 79 -5.22 -5.18 13.28
N ALA A 80 -3.91 -4.96 13.51
CA ALA A 80 -3.08 -4.06 12.69
C ALA A 80 -3.21 -4.36 11.18
N ILE A 81 -3.37 -5.64 10.83
CA ILE A 81 -3.69 -6.09 9.47
C ILE A 81 -4.95 -6.96 9.54
N SER A 82 -5.98 -6.62 8.79
CA SER A 82 -7.17 -7.46 8.64
C SER A 82 -7.33 -7.94 7.20
N ILE A 83 -7.86 -9.16 7.03
CA ILE A 83 -8.12 -9.77 5.72
C ILE A 83 -9.61 -10.07 5.63
N SER A 84 -10.32 -9.40 4.71
CA SER A 84 -11.75 -9.63 4.49
C SER A 84 -12.01 -11.01 3.84
N SER A 85 -13.26 -11.47 3.82
CA SER A 85 -13.67 -12.68 3.09
C SER A 85 -13.43 -12.60 1.57
N GLY A 86 -13.34 -11.40 1.01
CA GLY A 86 -12.98 -11.16 -0.38
C GLY A 86 -11.48 -11.01 -0.64
N GLY A 87 -10.62 -11.23 0.37
CA GLY A 87 -9.17 -11.14 0.23
C GLY A 87 -8.61 -9.71 0.26
N VAL A 88 -9.41 -8.70 0.62
CA VAL A 88 -8.92 -7.32 0.76
C VAL A 88 -8.09 -7.21 2.05
N ILE A 89 -6.87 -6.73 1.92
CA ILE A 89 -5.98 -6.42 3.06
C ILE A 89 -6.22 -4.98 3.48
N ASN A 90 -6.51 -4.76 4.75
CA ASN A 90 -6.64 -3.44 5.35
C ASN A 90 -5.61 -3.26 6.46
N ILE A 91 -4.91 -2.13 6.45
CA ILE A 91 -3.99 -1.69 7.51
C ILE A 91 -4.71 -0.58 8.26
N SER A 92 -5.03 -0.81 9.53
CA SER A 92 -5.91 0.05 10.33
C SER A 92 -5.21 1.24 10.98
N ALA A 93 -3.87 1.22 11.05
CA ALA A 93 -3.10 2.29 11.67
C ALA A 93 -3.34 3.65 10.98
N THR A 94 -3.52 4.71 11.77
CA THR A 94 -3.76 6.08 11.29
C THR A 94 -2.56 7.00 11.48
N THR A 95 -1.36 6.44 11.60
CA THR A 95 -0.13 7.21 11.77
C THR A 95 0.13 8.05 10.53
N ALA A 96 0.19 9.38 10.71
CA ALA A 96 0.53 10.30 9.64
C ALA A 96 1.99 10.09 9.18
N ASN A 97 2.21 10.21 7.88
CA ASN A 97 3.55 10.14 7.30
C ASN A 97 4.22 11.53 7.36
N THR A 98 5.40 11.61 7.96
CA THR A 98 6.25 12.82 7.97
C THR A 98 7.55 12.62 7.19
N GLY A 99 7.94 11.37 6.94
CA GLY A 99 9.14 10.98 6.20
C GLY A 99 9.03 9.54 5.68
N THR A 100 10.13 9.00 5.18
CA THR A 100 10.17 7.64 4.62
C THR A 100 10.20 6.53 5.67
N GLY A 101 10.40 6.86 6.93
CA GLY A 101 10.54 5.91 8.03
C GLY A 101 9.32 5.79 8.93
N ASP A 102 8.25 6.51 8.65
CA ASP A 102 7.02 6.53 9.45
C ASP A 102 5.76 6.40 8.58
N GLY A 103 4.61 6.27 9.21
CA GLY A 103 3.32 6.03 8.56
C GLY A 103 2.72 4.68 8.94
N ALA A 104 1.49 4.44 8.51
CA ALA A 104 0.79 3.18 8.73
C ALA A 104 1.45 1.98 8.02
N LEU A 105 2.08 2.23 6.89
CA LEU A 105 2.88 1.26 6.12
C LEU A 105 4.18 1.91 5.68
N THR A 106 5.32 1.30 6.02
CA THR A 106 6.64 1.68 5.51
C THR A 106 7.19 0.61 4.59
N VAL A 107 7.66 1.01 3.41
CA VAL A 107 8.27 0.12 2.41
C VAL A 107 9.69 0.59 2.16
N ALA A 108 10.69 -0.20 2.60
CA ALA A 108 12.09 0.15 2.48
C ALA A 108 12.63 0.05 1.04
N GLY A 109 11.95 -0.69 0.19
CA GLY A 109 12.26 -0.84 -1.23
C GLY A 109 11.21 -0.19 -2.13
N GLY A 110 11.20 -0.55 -3.39
CA GLY A 110 10.18 -0.12 -4.33
C GLY A 110 8.83 -0.80 -4.10
N MET A 111 7.75 -0.12 -4.48
CA MET A 111 6.39 -0.66 -4.49
C MET A 111 5.91 -0.78 -5.94
N GLY A 112 5.53 -1.99 -6.36
CA GLY A 112 4.91 -2.25 -7.66
C GLY A 112 3.40 -2.38 -7.51
N VAL A 113 2.64 -1.61 -8.31
CA VAL A 113 1.18 -1.70 -8.39
C VAL A 113 0.81 -1.94 -9.85
N ALA A 114 0.11 -3.05 -10.12
CA ALA A 114 -0.21 -3.47 -11.48
C ALA A 114 -1.40 -2.71 -12.11
N ALA A 115 -2.20 -2.03 -11.29
CA ALA A 115 -3.36 -1.28 -11.72
C ALA A 115 -3.29 0.16 -11.17
N ASP A 116 -4.41 0.68 -10.70
CA ASP A 116 -4.53 2.07 -10.28
C ASP A 116 -4.07 2.31 -8.84
N VAL A 117 -3.59 3.52 -8.55
CA VAL A 117 -3.33 4.03 -7.21
C VAL A 117 -4.21 5.24 -6.97
N SER A 118 -5.04 5.20 -5.92
CA SER A 118 -5.82 6.35 -5.45
C SER A 118 -5.20 6.91 -4.18
N ILE A 119 -4.86 8.21 -4.18
CA ILE A 119 -4.28 8.92 -3.04
C ILE A 119 -5.32 9.94 -2.58
N GLY A 120 -5.78 9.81 -1.33
CA GLY A 120 -6.85 10.65 -0.77
C GLY A 120 -6.40 12.02 -0.27
N ASP A 121 -5.08 12.24 -0.16
CA ASP A 121 -4.48 13.48 0.31
C ASP A 121 -3.24 13.78 -0.55
N ASP A 122 -2.06 14.00 0.00
CA ASP A 122 -0.86 14.42 -0.71
C ASP A 122 -0.02 13.25 -1.26
N LEU A 123 0.54 13.41 -2.46
CA LEU A 123 1.67 12.62 -2.96
C LEU A 123 2.96 13.45 -2.82
N ARG A 124 3.89 13.00 -1.97
CA ARG A 124 5.17 13.67 -1.73
C ARG A 124 6.33 12.89 -2.36
N LEU A 125 7.02 13.50 -3.31
CA LEU A 125 8.29 13.04 -3.87
C LEU A 125 9.41 13.88 -3.25
N ILE A 126 10.11 13.35 -2.24
CA ILE A 126 10.93 14.14 -1.31
C ILE A 126 12.43 14.16 -1.63
N SER A 127 12.89 13.41 -2.61
CA SER A 127 14.30 13.46 -3.01
C SER A 127 14.57 14.62 -3.96
N ASP A 128 15.74 15.24 -3.84
CA ASP A 128 16.26 16.13 -4.88
C ASP A 128 16.39 15.36 -6.19
N SER A 129 15.99 15.96 -7.29
CA SER A 129 15.89 15.31 -8.60
C SER A 129 14.85 14.20 -8.69
N ALA A 130 13.82 14.20 -7.83
CA ALA A 130 12.69 13.29 -7.93
C ALA A 130 12.03 13.37 -9.30
N ILE A 131 11.65 12.23 -9.85
CA ILE A 131 11.09 12.13 -11.21
C ILE A 131 9.74 11.42 -11.16
N LEU A 132 8.73 12.01 -11.78
CA LEU A 132 7.50 11.34 -12.18
C LEU A 132 7.60 11.02 -13.67
N SER A 133 7.60 9.73 -14.01
CA SER A 133 7.80 9.25 -15.37
C SER A 133 6.49 8.75 -15.98
N PHE A 134 6.28 8.99 -17.25
CA PHE A 134 5.12 8.55 -18.02
C PHE A 134 5.57 7.75 -19.26
N GLY A 135 4.78 6.72 -19.60
CA GLY A 135 5.04 5.82 -20.71
C GLY A 135 5.93 4.62 -20.34
N ALA A 136 5.80 3.53 -21.10
CA ALA A 136 6.51 2.27 -20.83
C ALA A 136 8.03 2.40 -20.81
N ASN A 137 8.57 3.37 -21.57
CA ASN A 137 10.01 3.66 -21.66
C ASN A 137 10.37 4.96 -20.94
N SER A 138 9.49 5.50 -20.09
CA SER A 138 9.68 6.80 -19.41
C SER A 138 10.00 7.93 -20.39
N GLU A 139 9.26 8.03 -21.50
CA GLU A 139 9.51 9.01 -22.56
C GLU A 139 9.28 10.43 -22.10
N ILE A 140 8.29 10.65 -21.25
CA ILE A 140 7.99 11.96 -20.67
C ILE A 140 8.29 11.92 -19.18
N THR A 141 9.02 12.93 -18.70
CA THR A 141 9.35 13.07 -17.27
C THR A 141 9.00 14.46 -16.78
N LEU A 142 8.45 14.52 -15.54
CA LEU A 142 8.35 15.73 -14.74
C LEU A 142 9.36 15.60 -13.59
N THR A 143 10.40 16.43 -13.62
CA THR A 143 11.56 16.32 -12.72
C THR A 143 11.65 17.53 -11.82
N HIS A 144 11.86 17.32 -10.51
CA HIS A 144 12.25 18.37 -9.59
C HIS A 144 13.69 18.80 -9.91
N VAL A 145 13.89 20.08 -10.20
CA VAL A 145 15.20 20.70 -10.37
C VAL A 145 15.47 21.54 -9.12
N HIS A 146 16.46 21.09 -8.31
CA HIS A 146 16.78 21.69 -7.02
C HIS A 146 16.97 23.21 -7.14
N ASP A 147 16.32 23.98 -6.27
CA ASP A 147 16.32 25.46 -6.21
C ASP A 147 15.83 26.18 -7.49
N VAL A 148 15.32 25.46 -8.49
CA VAL A 148 14.89 26.04 -9.77
C VAL A 148 13.39 25.85 -10.02
N GLY A 149 12.87 24.60 -9.87
CA GLY A 149 11.47 24.31 -10.13
C GLY A 149 11.22 22.94 -10.76
N LEU A 150 10.31 22.87 -11.72
CA LEU A 150 9.93 21.65 -12.41
C LEU A 150 10.32 21.71 -13.89
N ALA A 151 10.93 20.65 -14.39
CA ALA A 151 11.26 20.46 -15.80
C ALA A 151 10.39 19.36 -16.41
N LEU A 152 9.58 19.70 -17.42
CA LEU A 152 8.88 18.74 -18.26
C LEU A 152 9.78 18.42 -19.46
N LYS A 153 10.15 17.16 -19.66
CA LYS A 153 11.11 16.75 -20.68
C LYS A 153 10.65 15.51 -21.43
N HIS A 154 10.85 15.48 -22.73
CA HIS A 154 10.88 14.25 -23.53
C HIS A 154 12.29 13.65 -23.48
N SER A 155 12.42 12.37 -23.09
CA SER A 155 13.73 11.73 -22.87
C SER A 155 14.40 11.24 -24.16
N ALA A 156 13.64 10.98 -25.23
CA ALA A 156 14.21 10.51 -26.49
C ALA A 156 15.07 11.60 -27.16
N THR A 157 16.19 11.15 -27.79
CA THR A 157 17.17 12.02 -28.45
C THR A 157 17.06 12.00 -30.00
N ALA A 158 16.08 11.26 -30.53
CA ALA A 158 15.82 11.23 -31.96
C ALA A 158 15.26 12.56 -32.47
N ASP A 159 15.34 12.81 -33.79
CA ASP A 159 14.72 13.95 -34.44
C ASP A 159 13.18 13.91 -34.29
N ASP A 160 12.53 15.06 -34.38
CA ASP A 160 11.07 15.23 -34.32
C ASP A 160 10.42 14.66 -32.99
N LYS A 161 11.04 14.93 -31.85
CA LYS A 161 10.52 14.56 -30.51
C LYS A 161 10.27 15.79 -29.62
N PRO A 162 9.32 16.65 -29.95
CA PRO A 162 9.02 17.83 -29.14
C PRO A 162 8.36 17.42 -27.81
N VAL A 163 8.48 18.28 -26.81
CA VAL A 163 7.60 18.25 -25.63
C VAL A 163 6.33 19.01 -26.00
N ILE A 164 5.17 18.38 -25.82
CA ILE A 164 3.87 18.99 -26.07
C ILE A 164 3.10 19.01 -24.74
N LEU A 165 2.66 20.18 -24.32
CA LEU A 165 1.69 20.36 -23.23
C LEU A 165 0.37 20.82 -23.86
N THR A 166 -0.65 20.00 -23.78
CA THR A 166 -2.00 20.32 -24.25
C THR A 166 -2.86 20.72 -23.06
N LEU A 167 -3.37 21.93 -23.08
CA LEU A 167 -4.43 22.42 -22.19
C LEU A 167 -5.75 22.34 -22.95
N GLN A 168 -6.68 21.51 -22.50
CA GLN A 168 -7.94 21.25 -23.18
C GLN A 168 -9.11 21.46 -22.23
N THR A 169 -10.06 22.31 -22.60
CA THR A 169 -11.36 22.40 -21.93
C THR A 169 -12.21 21.16 -22.21
N GLY A 170 -13.08 20.79 -21.28
CA GLY A 170 -14.13 19.78 -21.47
C GLY A 170 -15.44 20.36 -22.00
N GLU A 171 -15.49 21.65 -22.32
CA GLU A 171 -16.66 22.31 -22.85
C GLU A 171 -17.03 21.79 -24.26
N THR A 172 -18.31 21.60 -24.51
CA THR A 172 -18.82 21.03 -25.77
C THR A 172 -19.49 22.09 -26.69
N ASP A 173 -19.52 23.34 -26.23
CA ASP A 173 -20.16 24.48 -26.93
C ASP A 173 -19.22 25.69 -26.88
N ILE A 174 -18.14 25.63 -27.66
CA ILE A 174 -17.15 26.70 -27.72
C ILE A 174 -17.65 27.79 -28.66
N ALA A 175 -17.85 28.98 -28.09
CA ALA A 175 -18.27 30.18 -28.81
C ALA A 175 -17.14 31.19 -28.92
N ALA A 176 -17.34 32.26 -29.71
CA ALA A 176 -16.38 33.36 -29.81
C ALA A 176 -16.16 34.05 -28.44
N ASN A 177 -14.92 34.28 -28.09
CA ASN A 177 -14.43 34.86 -26.83
C ASN A 177 -14.43 33.91 -25.64
N ASP A 178 -14.70 32.61 -25.80
CA ASP A 178 -14.52 31.64 -24.73
C ASP A 178 -13.03 31.42 -24.45
N VAL A 179 -12.66 31.34 -23.17
CA VAL A 179 -11.30 31.03 -22.74
C VAL A 179 -11.11 29.52 -22.74
N ILE A 180 -10.33 29.02 -23.68
CA ILE A 180 -10.05 27.56 -23.84
C ILE A 180 -9.07 27.08 -22.79
N GLY A 181 -8.13 27.91 -22.37
CA GLY A 181 -7.14 27.62 -21.34
C GLY A 181 -6.29 28.84 -20.99
N ALA A 182 -5.70 28.81 -19.81
CA ALA A 182 -4.83 29.87 -19.32
C ALA A 182 -3.62 29.34 -18.56
N ILE A 183 -2.51 30.07 -18.62
CA ILE A 183 -1.35 29.93 -17.75
C ILE A 183 -1.24 31.23 -16.95
N ASN A 184 -1.47 31.13 -15.63
CA ASN A 184 -1.48 32.28 -14.74
C ASN A 184 -0.16 32.40 -13.97
N PHE A 185 0.34 33.63 -13.86
CA PHE A 185 1.45 34.00 -12.99
C PHE A 185 0.89 34.77 -11.80
N GLN A 186 0.87 34.10 -10.64
CA GLN A 186 0.30 34.63 -9.41
C GLN A 186 1.38 35.32 -8.58
N ALA A 187 1.09 36.50 -8.05
CA ALA A 187 1.96 37.14 -7.08
C ALA A 187 2.01 36.36 -5.77
N PRO A 188 3.16 36.30 -5.08
CA PRO A 188 3.27 35.64 -3.77
C PRO A 188 2.48 36.42 -2.71
N ASP A 189 2.11 35.74 -1.61
CA ASP A 189 1.55 36.39 -0.42
C ASP A 189 2.66 37.19 0.29
N GLU A 190 2.50 38.52 0.33
CA GLU A 190 3.43 39.41 1.02
C GLU A 190 3.03 39.58 2.49
N GLY A 191 3.15 38.59 3.35
CA GLY A 191 3.12 38.64 4.82
C GLY A 191 2.20 39.63 5.58
N THR A 192 1.77 40.72 4.98
CA THR A 192 0.83 41.73 5.51
C THR A 192 -0.02 42.32 4.40
N GLY A 193 -1.19 41.76 4.16
CA GLY A 193 -2.15 42.24 3.18
C GLY A 193 -2.89 41.13 2.47
N THR A 194 -4.11 41.36 2.08
CA THR A 194 -4.96 40.40 1.38
C THR A 194 -4.92 40.55 -0.14
N ASP A 195 -4.12 41.46 -0.65
CA ASP A 195 -4.14 41.89 -2.06
C ASP A 195 -3.10 41.16 -2.94
N ALA A 196 -2.19 40.39 -2.33
CA ALA A 196 -1.04 39.80 -2.99
C ALA A 196 -1.30 38.41 -3.59
N ILE A 197 -2.45 37.79 -3.31
CA ILE A 197 -2.83 36.46 -3.85
C ILE A 197 -3.61 36.60 -5.18
N LEU A 198 -3.23 37.61 -6.00
CA LEU A 198 -3.89 37.86 -7.27
C LEU A 198 -3.01 37.41 -8.45
N VAL A 199 -3.65 36.98 -9.53
CA VAL A 199 -2.96 36.76 -10.80
C VAL A 199 -2.39 38.05 -11.30
N ALA A 200 -1.07 38.18 -11.34
CA ALA A 200 -0.35 39.39 -11.76
C ALA A 200 -0.18 39.42 -13.28
N ALA A 201 -0.10 38.30 -13.95
CA ALA A 201 0.02 38.16 -15.39
C ALA A 201 -0.50 36.81 -15.84
N GLY A 202 -0.79 36.64 -17.13
CA GLY A 202 -1.23 35.36 -17.70
C GLY A 202 -1.03 35.31 -19.20
N ILE A 203 -1.11 34.11 -19.72
CA ILE A 203 -1.25 33.79 -21.15
C ILE A 203 -2.59 33.08 -21.28
N GLU A 204 -3.49 33.61 -22.10
CA GLU A 204 -4.81 33.01 -22.37
C GLU A 204 -4.92 32.63 -23.84
N ALA A 205 -5.53 31.45 -24.08
CA ALA A 205 -6.01 31.05 -25.40
C ALA A 205 -7.51 31.29 -25.44
N VAL A 206 -7.92 32.23 -26.32
CA VAL A 206 -9.32 32.65 -26.46
C VAL A 206 -9.80 32.23 -27.85
N SER A 207 -11.00 31.66 -27.92
CA SER A 207 -11.62 31.27 -29.17
C SER A 207 -12.02 32.51 -29.99
N GLU A 208 -11.64 32.55 -31.27
CA GLU A 208 -12.09 33.64 -32.21
C GLU A 208 -13.43 33.31 -32.87
N GLY A 209 -13.92 32.07 -32.77
CA GLY A 209 -15.15 31.63 -33.42
C GLY A 209 -15.83 30.48 -32.72
N ASP A 210 -16.95 30.08 -33.27
CA ASP A 210 -17.74 28.91 -32.90
C ASP A 210 -17.09 27.66 -33.55
N PHE A 211 -16.81 26.65 -32.73
CA PHE A 211 -16.28 25.32 -33.17
C PHE A 211 -17.40 24.29 -33.35
N ALA A 212 -18.54 24.70 -33.93
CA ALA A 212 -19.62 23.77 -34.26
C ALA A 212 -19.17 22.74 -35.32
N ALA A 213 -19.87 21.60 -35.38
CA ALA A 213 -19.52 20.47 -36.22
C ALA A 213 -19.49 20.78 -37.74
N ASP A 214 -20.10 21.88 -38.17
CA ASP A 214 -20.21 22.35 -39.56
C ASP A 214 -19.37 23.63 -39.85
N ASN A 215 -18.66 24.15 -38.86
CA ASN A 215 -17.87 25.36 -39.00
C ASN A 215 -16.44 25.13 -38.45
N ASN A 216 -15.57 24.56 -39.27
CA ASN A 216 -14.14 24.48 -39.02
C ASN A 216 -13.47 25.75 -39.62
N ALA A 217 -13.33 26.76 -38.79
CA ALA A 217 -12.57 27.94 -39.15
C ALA A 217 -11.07 27.66 -39.12
#